data_36a7df47640eff7372640b1066dc5657
#
_entry.id   36a7df47640eff7372640b1066dc5657
#
_cell.length_a   1.000
_cell.length_b   1.000
_cell.length_c   1.000
_cell.angle_alpha   90.00
_cell.angle_beta   90.00
_cell.angle_gamma   90.00
#
_symmetry.space_group_name_H-M   'P 1'
#
loop_
_entity.id
_entity.type
_entity.pdbx_description
1 polymer ?
#
loop_
_entity_poly.entity_id
_entity_poly.type
_entity_poly.pdbx_seq_one_letter_code
_entity_poly.pdbx_strand_id
1 'polypeptide(L)'
;AAGRIGHAYLFTGTRGTGKTTCAKIFAKAVNCLDTTSPDPCGKCEICKGIDSGSIMDIIEMDAASNNGVDDIRDLRDEVAYLPSVCKYKVYIIDEVHMLSTAAFNALLKTMEEPPEHVIFILATTEVQKVPVTILSRCQRYDFTRITADDIAKRLLYVAGEEKIDLDENAAQLIGRLADGAMRDALSILDTCAGVDNKVDEALVRRMAGVTDRGYLFEISDAINAHDSVTALEKIAELRQQSVDMRRLCMELAGHYRNLMLCA
;
A
#
# COMPACT_ATOMS: atom_id res chain seq x y z
N ALA A 1 -1.25 -13.44 25.13
CA ALA A 1 -0.37 -12.29 24.91
C ALA A 1 -0.09 -11.65 26.28
N ALA A 2 1.15 -11.16 26.52
CA ALA A 2 1.65 -10.73 27.83
C ALA A 2 1.04 -9.42 28.38
N GLY A 3 -0.06 -8.90 27.80
CA GLY A 3 -0.75 -7.70 28.26
C GLY A 3 0.01 -6.38 28.15
N ARG A 4 1.20 -6.39 27.53
CA ARG A 4 2.01 -5.18 27.32
C ARG A 4 1.80 -4.65 25.92
N ILE A 5 0.94 -3.64 25.80
CA ILE A 5 0.72 -2.92 24.55
C ILE A 5 1.52 -1.63 24.64
N GLY A 6 2.33 -1.34 23.60
CA GLY A 6 3.03 -0.06 23.50
C GLY A 6 2.07 1.07 23.19
N HIS A 7 2.44 2.30 23.50
CA HIS A 7 1.62 3.48 23.22
C HIS A 7 1.80 4.03 21.80
N ALA A 8 2.88 3.66 21.10
CA ALA A 8 3.17 4.18 19.76
C ALA A 8 3.83 3.14 18.85
N TYR A 9 3.33 3.04 17.64
CA TYR A 9 3.79 2.14 16.59
C TYR A 9 4.08 2.92 15.33
N LEU A 10 5.12 2.54 14.59
CA LEU A 10 5.45 3.12 13.30
C LEU A 10 5.51 2.03 12.24
N PHE A 11 4.63 2.11 11.26
CA PHE A 11 4.57 1.21 10.10
C PHE A 11 5.26 1.88 8.92
N THR A 12 6.35 1.31 8.44
CA THR A 12 7.13 1.85 7.32
C THR A 12 7.10 0.90 6.13
N GLY A 13 7.21 1.42 4.93
CA GLY A 13 7.27 0.59 3.72
C GLY A 13 6.58 1.24 2.52
N THR A 14 6.74 0.65 1.34
CA THR A 14 6.19 1.19 0.10
C THR A 14 4.66 1.28 0.12
N ARG A 15 4.10 2.11 -0.75
CA ARG A 15 2.64 2.26 -0.90
C ARG A 15 2.00 0.91 -1.28
N GLY A 16 0.78 0.68 -0.82
CA GLY A 16 0.00 -0.50 -1.21
C GLY A 16 0.37 -1.81 -0.50
N THR A 17 1.31 -1.81 0.46
CA THR A 17 1.75 -3.00 1.22
C THR A 17 0.87 -3.35 2.42
N GLY A 18 -0.23 -2.61 2.66
CA GLY A 18 -1.21 -2.93 3.69
C GLY A 18 -0.98 -2.26 5.06
N LYS A 19 -0.14 -1.22 5.16
CA LYS A 19 0.15 -0.51 6.43
C LYS A 19 -1.11 -0.05 7.15
N THR A 20 -1.97 0.73 6.49
CA THR A 20 -3.23 1.26 7.05
C THR A 20 -4.22 0.14 7.37
N THR A 21 -4.27 -0.90 6.53
CA THR A 21 -5.10 -2.08 6.78
C THR A 21 -4.67 -2.82 8.04
N CYS A 22 -3.36 -3.04 8.21
CA CYS A 22 -2.81 -3.66 9.43
C CYS A 22 -3.03 -2.77 10.65
N ALA A 23 -2.96 -1.44 10.51
CA ALA A 23 -3.28 -0.51 11.59
C ALA A 23 -4.73 -0.69 12.07
N LYS A 24 -5.70 -0.81 11.14
CA LYS A 24 -7.11 -1.09 11.46
C LYS A 24 -7.31 -2.46 12.12
N ILE A 25 -6.63 -3.49 11.61
CA ILE A 25 -6.67 -4.83 12.21
C ILE A 25 -6.10 -4.79 13.63
N PHE A 26 -4.99 -4.09 13.85
CA PHE A 26 -4.41 -3.92 15.18
C PHE A 26 -5.36 -3.17 16.12
N ALA A 27 -6.00 -2.08 15.64
CA ALA A 27 -7.01 -1.33 16.42
C ALA A 27 -8.19 -2.22 16.83
N LYS A 28 -8.65 -3.13 15.95
CA LYS A 28 -9.65 -4.14 16.29
C LYS A 28 -9.12 -5.13 17.33
N ALA A 29 -7.90 -5.63 17.16
CA ALA A 29 -7.33 -6.67 18.03
C ALA A 29 -7.19 -6.18 19.49
N VAL A 30 -6.75 -4.93 19.69
CA VAL A 30 -6.58 -4.35 21.04
C VAL A 30 -7.91 -4.01 21.73
N ASN A 31 -8.98 -3.85 20.96
CA ASN A 31 -10.30 -3.48 21.41
C ASN A 31 -11.34 -4.61 21.30
N CYS A 32 -10.95 -5.77 20.75
CA CYS A 32 -11.85 -6.90 20.58
C CYS A 32 -12.37 -7.41 21.94
N LEU A 33 -13.67 -7.69 22.01
CA LEU A 33 -14.30 -8.24 23.23
C LEU A 33 -13.94 -9.72 23.42
N ASP A 34 -13.59 -10.43 22.37
CA ASP A 34 -13.12 -11.80 22.43
C ASP A 34 -11.59 -11.81 22.59
N THR A 35 -11.13 -12.23 23.75
CA THR A 35 -9.71 -12.29 24.12
C THR A 35 -9.10 -13.69 24.00
N THR A 36 -9.84 -14.64 23.43
CA THR A 36 -9.39 -16.04 23.30
C THR A 36 -8.30 -16.20 22.24
N SER A 37 -8.25 -15.32 21.24
CA SER A 37 -7.26 -15.27 20.17
C SER A 37 -6.56 -13.92 20.14
N PRO A 38 -5.29 -13.84 19.68
CA PRO A 38 -4.64 -12.58 19.38
C PRO A 38 -5.28 -11.85 18.18
N ASP A 39 -5.97 -12.58 17.31
CA ASP A 39 -6.66 -12.02 16.16
C ASP A 39 -8.04 -11.46 16.53
N PRO A 40 -8.48 -10.36 15.89
CA PRO A 40 -9.82 -9.81 16.15
C PRO A 40 -10.89 -10.79 15.64
N CYS A 41 -11.94 -11.00 16.44
CA CYS A 41 -12.97 -11.99 16.12
C CYS A 41 -13.84 -11.62 14.89
N GLY A 42 -13.86 -10.35 14.46
CA GLY A 42 -14.67 -9.85 13.35
C GLY A 42 -16.19 -9.87 13.56
N LYS A 43 -16.67 -10.38 14.70
CA LYS A 43 -18.11 -10.63 14.95
C LYS A 43 -18.69 -9.79 16.07
N CYS A 44 -17.89 -9.35 17.05
CA CYS A 44 -18.36 -8.52 18.17
C CYS A 44 -18.73 -7.10 17.69
N GLU A 45 -19.47 -6.38 18.51
CA GLU A 45 -19.94 -5.01 18.23
C GLU A 45 -18.78 -4.07 17.91
N ILE A 46 -17.68 -4.17 18.66
CA ILE A 46 -16.48 -3.35 18.43
C ILE A 46 -15.88 -3.65 17.06
N CYS A 47 -15.65 -4.92 16.71
CA CYS A 47 -15.06 -5.28 15.41
C CYS A 47 -15.94 -4.80 14.24
N LYS A 48 -17.26 -5.02 14.33
CA LYS A 48 -18.21 -4.57 13.31
C LYS A 48 -18.30 -3.04 13.22
N GLY A 49 -18.29 -2.38 14.38
CA GLY A 49 -18.35 -0.93 14.44
C GLY A 49 -17.09 -0.26 13.88
N ILE A 50 -15.91 -0.85 14.06
CA ILE A 50 -14.67 -0.37 13.44
C ILE A 50 -14.72 -0.58 11.92
N ASP A 51 -15.24 -1.73 11.44
CA ASP A 51 -15.38 -2.00 10.01
C ASP A 51 -16.36 -1.04 9.33
N SER A 52 -17.44 -0.70 9.98
CA SER A 52 -18.45 0.26 9.48
C SER A 52 -18.06 1.74 9.67
N GLY A 53 -16.98 2.03 10.41
CA GLY A 53 -16.58 3.39 10.74
C GLY A 53 -17.51 4.09 11.75
N SER A 54 -18.36 3.34 12.45
CA SER A 54 -19.33 3.92 13.42
C SER A 54 -18.74 4.18 14.82
N ILE A 55 -17.53 3.65 15.11
CA ILE A 55 -16.85 3.85 16.39
C ILE A 55 -15.93 5.07 16.30
N MET A 56 -16.22 6.07 17.12
CA MET A 56 -15.48 7.33 17.22
C MET A 56 -14.12 7.19 17.95
N ASP A 57 -13.90 6.09 18.67
CA ASP A 57 -12.66 5.86 19.42
C ASP A 57 -11.48 5.44 18.51
N ILE A 58 -11.75 5.15 17.23
CA ILE A 58 -10.72 4.87 16.22
C ILE A 58 -10.71 6.03 15.23
N ILE A 59 -9.70 6.88 15.34
CA ILE A 59 -9.54 8.08 14.54
C ILE A 59 -8.48 7.83 13.45
N GLU A 60 -8.90 7.91 12.19
CA GLU A 60 -8.00 7.81 11.04
C GLU A 60 -7.81 9.19 10.43
N MET A 61 -6.57 9.62 10.33
CA MET A 61 -6.18 10.89 9.76
C MET A 61 -5.13 10.69 8.66
N ASP A 62 -5.38 11.24 7.48
CA ASP A 62 -4.39 11.35 6.43
C ASP A 62 -3.63 12.67 6.60
N ALA A 63 -2.34 12.58 6.92
CA ALA A 63 -1.49 13.75 7.11
C ALA A 63 -1.21 14.51 5.80
N ALA A 64 -1.50 13.95 4.63
CA ALA A 64 -1.42 14.70 3.37
C ALA A 64 -2.53 15.76 3.28
N SER A 65 -3.70 15.48 3.84
CA SER A 65 -4.85 16.39 3.86
C SER A 65 -4.93 17.23 5.14
N ASN A 66 -4.36 16.73 6.26
CA ASN A 66 -4.41 17.36 7.59
C ASN A 66 -2.99 17.50 8.15
N ASN A 67 -2.19 18.40 7.58
CA ASN A 67 -0.78 18.55 7.92
C ASN A 67 -0.47 19.74 8.84
N GLY A 68 -1.51 20.50 9.22
CA GLY A 68 -1.40 21.71 10.01
C GLY A 68 -1.12 21.44 11.49
N VAL A 69 -0.60 22.46 12.15
CA VAL A 69 -0.39 22.41 13.60
C VAL A 69 -1.72 22.41 14.37
N ASP A 70 -2.74 23.02 13.80
CA ASP A 70 -4.05 23.13 14.44
C ASP A 70 -4.79 21.78 14.41
N ASP A 71 -4.69 21.02 13.31
CA ASP A 71 -5.22 19.66 13.21
C ASP A 71 -4.65 18.75 14.33
N ILE A 72 -3.34 18.86 14.58
CA ILE A 72 -2.66 18.08 15.63
C ILE A 72 -2.96 18.63 17.04
N ARG A 73 -3.23 19.91 17.19
CA ARG A 73 -3.68 20.48 18.47
C ARG A 73 -5.08 20.01 18.84
N ASP A 74 -6.00 19.97 17.87
CA ASP A 74 -7.33 19.44 18.06
C ASP A 74 -7.27 17.96 18.47
N LEU A 75 -6.45 17.16 17.77
CA LEU A 75 -6.17 15.78 18.14
C LEU A 75 -5.64 15.68 19.57
N ARG A 76 -4.67 16.52 19.94
CA ARG A 76 -4.08 16.53 21.29
C ARG A 76 -5.13 16.83 22.36
N ASP A 77 -6.02 17.77 22.10
CA ASP A 77 -7.06 18.16 23.06
C ASP A 77 -8.09 17.03 23.20
N GLU A 78 -8.38 16.28 22.12
CA GLU A 78 -9.22 15.07 22.15
C GLU A 78 -8.58 13.87 22.87
N VAL A 79 -7.25 13.75 22.86
CA VAL A 79 -6.51 12.66 23.52
C VAL A 79 -6.77 12.62 25.03
N ALA A 80 -7.05 13.76 25.64
CA ALA A 80 -7.34 13.84 27.07
C ALA A 80 -8.65 13.14 27.48
N TYR A 81 -9.56 12.93 26.55
CA TYR A 81 -10.86 12.30 26.84
C TYR A 81 -10.76 10.77 26.74
N LEU A 82 -11.37 10.10 27.72
CA LEU A 82 -11.49 8.65 27.73
C LEU A 82 -12.26 8.13 26.51
N PRO A 83 -11.95 6.92 26.03
CA PRO A 83 -12.74 6.29 24.97
C PRO A 83 -14.19 6.08 25.40
N SER A 84 -15.13 6.18 24.45
CA SER A 84 -16.57 6.11 24.71
C SER A 84 -17.05 4.66 24.84
N VAL A 85 -16.54 3.77 24.02
CA VAL A 85 -17.00 2.37 23.87
C VAL A 85 -15.83 1.38 23.91
N CYS A 86 -14.67 1.77 23.37
CA CYS A 86 -13.49 0.94 23.28
C CYS A 86 -12.67 0.92 24.59
N LYS A 87 -11.78 -0.06 24.70
CA LYS A 87 -10.78 -0.08 25.76
C LYS A 87 -9.67 0.95 25.52
N TYR A 88 -9.26 1.09 24.27
CA TYR A 88 -8.23 2.02 23.82
C TYR A 88 -8.75 2.95 22.75
N LYS A 89 -8.41 4.22 22.85
CA LYS A 89 -8.59 5.20 21.80
C LYS A 89 -7.37 5.11 20.86
N VAL A 90 -7.59 4.82 19.57
CA VAL A 90 -6.52 4.57 18.62
C VAL A 90 -6.48 5.65 17.56
N TYR A 91 -5.35 6.30 17.43
CA TYR A 91 -5.09 7.30 16.39
C TYR A 91 -4.21 6.69 15.31
N ILE A 92 -4.75 6.55 14.10
CA ILE A 92 -4.05 6.08 12.91
C ILE A 92 -3.72 7.30 12.07
N ILE A 93 -2.43 7.66 11.98
CA ILE A 93 -1.95 8.80 11.17
C ILE A 93 -1.21 8.24 9.97
N ASP A 94 -1.88 8.29 8.81
CA ASP A 94 -1.29 7.83 7.54
C ASP A 94 -0.45 8.94 6.90
N GLU A 95 0.57 8.54 6.15
CA GLU A 95 1.59 9.40 5.50
C GLU A 95 2.13 10.48 6.45
N VAL A 96 2.45 10.05 7.69
CA VAL A 96 2.87 10.97 8.77
C VAL A 96 4.04 11.88 8.40
N HIS A 97 4.86 11.50 7.42
CA HIS A 97 5.97 12.32 6.91
C HIS A 97 5.50 13.63 6.24
N MET A 98 4.22 13.78 5.94
CA MET A 98 3.62 14.99 5.37
C MET A 98 3.31 16.07 6.42
N LEU A 99 3.35 15.72 7.71
CA LEU A 99 3.14 16.70 8.79
C LEU A 99 4.18 17.82 8.75
N SER A 100 3.75 19.04 9.05
CA SER A 100 4.65 20.17 9.24
C SER A 100 5.53 19.97 10.48
N THR A 101 6.68 20.64 10.53
CA THR A 101 7.57 20.60 11.71
C THR A 101 6.85 21.04 12.99
N ALA A 102 5.95 22.02 12.90
CA ALA A 102 5.16 22.47 14.04
C ALA A 102 4.15 21.40 14.51
N ALA A 103 3.53 20.67 13.57
CA ALA A 103 2.65 19.54 13.84
C ALA A 103 3.40 18.38 14.52
N PHE A 104 4.59 18.02 14.03
CA PHE A 104 5.44 17.03 14.69
C PHE A 104 5.78 17.41 16.13
N ASN A 105 6.12 18.67 16.39
CA ASN A 105 6.42 19.16 17.75
C ASN A 105 5.18 19.12 18.67
N ALA A 106 3.99 19.34 18.12
CA ALA A 106 2.74 19.20 18.88
C ALA A 106 2.46 17.73 19.22
N LEU A 107 2.63 16.83 18.26
CA LEU A 107 2.46 15.37 18.45
C LEU A 107 3.46 14.80 19.47
N LEU A 108 4.71 15.24 19.41
CA LEU A 108 5.78 14.82 20.35
C LEU A 108 5.37 15.00 21.79
N LYS A 109 4.77 16.12 22.16
CA LYS A 109 4.35 16.40 23.54
C LYS A 109 3.37 15.35 24.07
N THR A 110 2.45 14.88 23.23
CA THR A 110 1.50 13.84 23.60
C THR A 110 2.15 12.44 23.64
N MET A 111 3.14 12.20 22.78
CA MET A 111 3.86 10.92 22.75
C MET A 111 4.90 10.79 23.87
N GLU A 112 5.31 11.89 24.53
CA GLU A 112 6.21 11.87 25.67
C GLU A 112 5.51 11.42 26.96
N GLU A 113 4.26 11.89 27.14
CA GLU A 113 3.42 11.54 28.29
C GLU A 113 2.04 11.06 27.78
N PRO A 114 1.98 9.91 27.10
CA PRO A 114 0.74 9.42 26.53
C PRO A 114 -0.21 8.93 27.65
N PRO A 115 -1.51 9.26 27.57
CA PRO A 115 -2.49 8.64 28.46
C PRO A 115 -2.55 7.12 28.26
N GLU A 116 -2.77 6.37 29.33
CA GLU A 116 -2.74 4.89 29.31
C GLU A 116 -3.77 4.26 28.33
N HIS A 117 -4.83 4.99 28.02
CA HIS A 117 -5.91 4.55 27.14
C HIS A 117 -5.67 4.90 25.68
N VAL A 118 -4.51 5.50 25.31
CA VAL A 118 -4.26 5.99 23.95
C VAL A 118 -3.17 5.17 23.27
N ILE A 119 -3.40 4.86 22.00
CA ILE A 119 -2.44 4.18 21.12
C ILE A 119 -2.29 5.00 19.83
N PHE A 120 -1.06 5.33 19.47
CA PHE A 120 -0.72 5.94 18.19
C PHE A 120 -0.20 4.89 17.21
N ILE A 121 -0.71 4.88 15.98
CA ILE A 121 -0.20 4.08 14.88
C ILE A 121 0.12 5.04 13.75
N LEU A 122 1.41 5.28 13.54
CA LEU A 122 1.93 6.15 12.49
C LEU A 122 2.29 5.29 11.27
N ALA A 123 1.86 5.67 10.09
CA ALA A 123 2.23 5.00 8.86
C ALA A 123 2.97 5.97 7.92
N THR A 124 3.99 5.49 7.22
CA THR A 124 4.75 6.31 6.28
C THR A 124 5.38 5.49 5.16
N THR A 125 5.46 6.10 3.99
CA THR A 125 6.27 5.60 2.87
C THR A 125 7.70 6.13 2.90
N GLU A 126 7.98 7.22 3.63
CA GLU A 126 9.26 7.91 3.65
C GLU A 126 9.77 8.12 5.09
N VAL A 127 10.29 7.05 5.70
CA VAL A 127 10.78 7.06 7.09
C VAL A 127 11.90 8.08 7.32
N GLN A 128 12.71 8.36 6.30
CA GLN A 128 13.81 9.34 6.37
C GLN A 128 13.35 10.79 6.59
N LYS A 129 12.08 11.10 6.31
CA LYS A 129 11.49 12.41 6.56
C LYS A 129 10.88 12.56 7.96
N VAL A 130 10.74 11.43 8.69
CA VAL A 130 10.18 11.46 10.05
C VAL A 130 11.29 11.82 11.05
N PRO A 131 11.06 12.79 11.95
CA PRO A 131 12.05 13.19 12.95
C PRO A 131 12.52 12.04 13.84
N VAL A 132 13.81 11.99 14.15
CA VAL A 132 14.41 10.96 15.02
C VAL A 132 13.77 10.93 16.41
N THR A 133 13.29 12.07 16.90
CA THR A 133 12.56 12.19 18.15
C THR A 133 11.25 11.42 18.19
N ILE A 134 10.53 11.32 17.06
CA ILE A 134 9.35 10.45 16.88
C ILE A 134 9.81 8.99 16.80
N LEU A 135 10.80 8.71 15.93
CA LEU A 135 11.30 7.35 15.71
C LEU A 135 11.73 6.65 17.00
N SER A 136 12.38 7.39 17.91
CA SER A 136 12.87 6.84 19.19
C SER A 136 11.77 6.44 20.18
N ARG A 137 10.53 6.89 19.97
CA ARG A 137 9.36 6.62 20.83
C ARG A 137 8.41 5.59 20.26
N CYS A 138 8.62 5.16 19.00
CA CYS A 138 7.75 4.21 18.31
C CYS A 138 8.38 2.82 18.24
N GLN A 139 7.55 1.80 18.39
CA GLN A 139 7.91 0.45 17.94
C GLN A 139 7.79 0.40 16.42
N ARG A 140 8.90 0.20 15.72
CA ARG A 140 8.94 0.20 14.26
C ARG A 140 8.68 -1.18 13.69
N TYR A 141 7.86 -1.22 12.62
CA TYR A 141 7.57 -2.40 11.81
C TYR A 141 7.73 -2.06 10.33
N ASP A 142 8.60 -2.79 9.66
CA ASP A 142 8.92 -2.58 8.25
C ASP A 142 8.07 -3.51 7.37
N PHE A 143 7.24 -2.93 6.51
CA PHE A 143 6.44 -3.64 5.53
C PHE A 143 7.24 -3.78 4.24
N THR A 144 7.57 -5.00 3.89
CA THR A 144 8.26 -5.33 2.65
C THR A 144 7.27 -5.44 1.48
N ARG A 145 7.78 -5.38 0.26
CA ARG A 145 6.99 -5.65 -0.94
C ARG A 145 6.44 -7.07 -0.88
N ILE A 146 5.19 -7.23 -1.27
CA ILE A 146 4.53 -8.53 -1.35
C ILE A 146 5.03 -9.26 -2.59
N THR A 147 5.29 -10.55 -2.50
CA THR A 147 5.73 -11.33 -3.66
C THR A 147 4.62 -11.42 -4.72
N ALA A 148 4.99 -11.52 -6.00
CA ALA A 148 4.01 -11.67 -7.08
C ALA A 148 3.11 -12.90 -6.88
N ASP A 149 3.68 -14.00 -6.35
CA ASP A 149 2.95 -15.23 -6.07
C ASP A 149 1.91 -15.06 -4.96
N ASP A 150 2.26 -14.34 -3.89
CA ASP A 150 1.32 -14.08 -2.79
C ASP A 150 0.21 -13.11 -3.22
N ILE A 151 0.53 -12.14 -4.07
CA ILE A 151 -0.47 -11.28 -4.69
C ILE A 151 -1.41 -12.12 -5.56
N ALA A 152 -0.88 -12.98 -6.44
CA ALA A 152 -1.69 -13.81 -7.31
C ALA A 152 -2.64 -14.73 -6.52
N LYS A 153 -2.14 -15.40 -5.47
CA LYS A 153 -2.97 -16.22 -4.56
C LYS A 153 -4.10 -15.40 -3.94
N ARG A 154 -3.80 -14.18 -3.49
CA ARG A 154 -4.82 -13.32 -2.89
C ARG A 154 -5.85 -12.84 -3.90
N LEU A 155 -5.43 -12.53 -5.13
CA LEU A 155 -6.34 -12.16 -6.23
C LEU A 155 -7.29 -13.29 -6.58
N LEU A 156 -6.79 -14.53 -6.71
CA LEU A 156 -7.63 -15.71 -6.97
C LEU A 156 -8.66 -15.94 -5.86
N TYR A 157 -8.26 -15.75 -4.59
CA TYR A 157 -9.18 -15.83 -3.47
C TYR A 157 -10.30 -14.75 -3.58
N VAL A 158 -9.92 -13.50 -3.82
CA VAL A 158 -10.87 -12.38 -3.93
C VAL A 158 -11.79 -12.58 -5.15
N ALA A 159 -11.24 -12.99 -6.29
CA ALA A 159 -12.01 -13.28 -7.49
C ALA A 159 -13.06 -14.38 -7.26
N GLY A 160 -12.70 -15.42 -6.49
CA GLY A 160 -13.64 -16.48 -6.10
C GLY A 160 -14.82 -15.97 -5.25
N GLU A 161 -14.54 -15.10 -4.27
CA GLU A 161 -15.58 -14.48 -3.42
C GLU A 161 -16.49 -13.53 -4.22
N GLU A 162 -15.92 -12.76 -5.16
CA GLU A 162 -16.63 -11.79 -6.01
C GLU A 162 -17.23 -12.42 -7.28
N LYS A 163 -17.03 -13.73 -7.49
CA LYS A 163 -17.50 -14.49 -8.67
C LYS A 163 -16.92 -13.97 -9.99
N ILE A 164 -15.68 -13.52 -9.98
CA ILE A 164 -14.91 -13.14 -11.15
C ILE A 164 -14.19 -14.39 -11.66
N ASP A 165 -14.29 -14.69 -12.96
CA ASP A 165 -13.56 -15.80 -13.61
C ASP A 165 -12.15 -15.34 -13.96
N LEU A 166 -11.22 -15.45 -12.97
CA LEU A 166 -9.83 -15.01 -13.10
C LEU A 166 -8.92 -16.19 -13.45
N ASP A 167 -8.26 -16.12 -14.62
CA ASP A 167 -7.24 -17.09 -15.00
C ASP A 167 -5.97 -16.99 -14.14
N GLU A 168 -5.34 -18.11 -13.86
CA GLU A 168 -4.13 -18.18 -13.02
C GLU A 168 -2.96 -17.40 -13.63
N ASN A 169 -2.76 -17.48 -14.97
CA ASN A 169 -1.73 -16.70 -15.66
C ASN A 169 -2.01 -15.19 -15.61
N ALA A 170 -3.29 -14.81 -15.70
CA ALA A 170 -3.72 -13.42 -15.53
C ALA A 170 -3.41 -12.93 -14.10
N ALA A 171 -3.71 -13.72 -13.07
CA ALA A 171 -3.39 -13.40 -11.68
C ALA A 171 -1.89 -13.20 -11.45
N GLN A 172 -1.08 -14.09 -12.03
CA GLN A 172 0.39 -14.00 -11.99
C GLN A 172 0.90 -12.75 -12.72
N LEU A 173 0.32 -12.42 -13.86
CA LEU A 173 0.68 -11.21 -14.60
C LEU A 173 0.35 -9.95 -13.77
N ILE A 174 -0.85 -9.88 -13.20
CA ILE A 174 -1.25 -8.75 -12.32
C ILE A 174 -0.29 -8.65 -11.13
N GLY A 175 0.07 -9.78 -10.49
CA GLY A 175 1.03 -9.80 -9.39
C GLY A 175 2.39 -9.20 -9.75
N ARG A 176 2.90 -9.48 -10.96
CA ARG A 176 4.14 -8.88 -11.47
C ARG A 176 4.00 -7.39 -11.77
N LEU A 177 2.88 -6.98 -12.35
CA LEU A 177 2.63 -5.57 -12.71
C LEU A 177 2.46 -4.67 -11.49
N ALA A 178 1.88 -5.21 -10.42
CA ALA A 178 1.65 -4.49 -9.16
C ALA A 178 2.92 -4.21 -8.36
N ASP A 179 4.07 -4.80 -8.71
CA ASP A 179 5.39 -4.54 -8.10
C ASP A 179 5.37 -4.54 -6.56
N GLY A 180 4.63 -5.49 -5.97
CA GLY A 180 4.55 -5.67 -4.53
C GLY A 180 3.47 -4.85 -3.82
N ALA A 181 2.62 -4.13 -4.56
CA ALA A 181 1.53 -3.32 -4.02
C ALA A 181 0.17 -4.01 -4.22
N MET A 182 -0.42 -4.55 -3.15
CA MET A 182 -1.74 -5.22 -3.22
C MET A 182 -2.86 -4.28 -3.69
N ARG A 183 -2.81 -2.99 -3.32
CA ARG A 183 -3.80 -1.99 -3.77
C ARG A 183 -3.81 -1.86 -5.29
N ASP A 184 -2.63 -1.79 -5.90
CA ASP A 184 -2.49 -1.64 -7.35
C ASP A 184 -2.94 -2.93 -8.07
N ALA A 185 -2.63 -4.10 -7.49
CA ALA A 185 -3.10 -5.38 -7.99
C ALA A 185 -4.62 -5.48 -8.01
N LEU A 186 -5.28 -5.11 -6.91
CA LEU A 186 -6.74 -5.10 -6.83
C LEU A 186 -7.36 -4.09 -7.79
N SER A 187 -6.74 -2.92 -7.97
CA SER A 187 -7.21 -1.90 -8.93
C SER A 187 -7.13 -2.41 -10.38
N ILE A 188 -6.07 -3.14 -10.74
CA ILE A 188 -5.96 -3.76 -12.07
C ILE A 188 -7.04 -4.81 -12.25
N LEU A 189 -7.26 -5.69 -11.24
CA LEU A 189 -8.31 -6.71 -11.30
C LEU A 189 -9.70 -6.07 -11.47
N ASP A 190 -10.02 -5.07 -10.68
CA ASP A 190 -11.30 -4.35 -10.72
C ASP A 190 -11.53 -3.70 -12.10
N THR A 191 -10.49 -3.06 -12.65
CA THR A 191 -10.53 -2.47 -13.99
C THR A 191 -10.80 -3.53 -15.07
N CYS A 192 -10.20 -4.71 -14.98
CA CYS A 192 -10.42 -5.80 -15.93
C CYS A 192 -11.81 -6.39 -15.77
N ALA A 193 -12.25 -6.67 -14.55
CA ALA A 193 -13.58 -7.21 -14.24
C ALA A 193 -14.71 -6.25 -14.64
N GLY A 194 -14.46 -4.94 -14.62
CA GLY A 194 -15.40 -3.93 -15.13
C GLY A 194 -15.63 -4.00 -16.65
N VAL A 195 -14.72 -4.62 -17.42
CA VAL A 195 -14.84 -4.80 -18.87
C VAL A 195 -15.44 -6.17 -19.22
N ASP A 196 -14.96 -7.24 -18.59
CA ASP A 196 -15.43 -8.60 -18.81
C ASP A 196 -15.29 -9.40 -17.51
N ASN A 197 -16.29 -10.22 -17.18
CA ASN A 197 -16.23 -11.09 -16.00
C ASN A 197 -15.15 -12.19 -16.14
N LYS A 198 -14.77 -12.53 -17.38
CA LYS A 198 -13.67 -13.45 -17.67
C LYS A 198 -12.38 -12.67 -17.86
N VAL A 199 -11.51 -12.72 -16.84
CA VAL A 199 -10.24 -12.00 -16.82
C VAL A 199 -9.11 -12.95 -17.20
N ASP A 200 -8.73 -12.92 -18.47
CA ASP A 200 -7.60 -13.65 -19.03
C ASP A 200 -6.34 -12.76 -19.16
N GLU A 201 -5.21 -13.36 -19.49
CA GLU A 201 -3.94 -12.65 -19.66
C GLU A 201 -4.01 -11.59 -20.77
N ALA A 202 -4.75 -11.83 -21.86
CA ALA A 202 -4.87 -10.91 -22.96
C ALA A 202 -5.65 -9.64 -22.56
N LEU A 203 -6.70 -9.78 -21.77
CA LEU A 203 -7.44 -8.67 -21.20
C LEU A 203 -6.57 -7.83 -20.25
N VAL A 204 -5.83 -8.48 -19.34
CA VAL A 204 -4.92 -7.79 -18.43
C VAL A 204 -3.86 -7.01 -19.19
N ARG A 205 -3.21 -7.59 -20.20
CA ARG A 205 -2.22 -6.90 -21.05
C ARG A 205 -2.82 -5.66 -21.71
N ARG A 206 -4.02 -5.79 -22.27
CA ARG A 206 -4.72 -4.68 -22.93
C ARG A 206 -5.06 -3.56 -21.96
N MET A 207 -5.60 -3.90 -20.77
CA MET A 207 -6.05 -2.90 -19.78
C MET A 207 -4.89 -2.24 -19.06
N ALA A 208 -3.84 -2.98 -18.75
CA ALA A 208 -2.63 -2.44 -18.13
C ALA A 208 -1.71 -1.69 -19.12
N GLY A 209 -2.08 -1.65 -20.41
CA GLY A 209 -1.24 -1.04 -21.45
C GLY A 209 0.12 -1.73 -21.59
N VAL A 210 0.17 -3.03 -21.26
CA VAL A 210 1.37 -3.85 -21.45
C VAL A 210 1.36 -4.29 -22.90
N THR A 211 1.98 -3.48 -23.74
CA THR A 211 2.26 -3.86 -25.12
C THR A 211 3.13 -5.12 -25.12
N ASP A 212 2.91 -5.99 -26.08
CA ASP A 212 3.78 -7.15 -26.29
C ASP A 212 5.24 -6.64 -26.35
N ARG A 213 6.10 -7.13 -25.44
CA ARG A 213 7.50 -6.68 -25.35
C ARG A 213 8.36 -7.17 -26.53
N GLY A 214 7.74 -7.76 -27.54
CA GLY A 214 8.41 -8.19 -28.78
C GLY A 214 9.21 -7.06 -29.41
N TYR A 215 8.72 -5.84 -29.36
CA TYR A 215 9.44 -4.66 -29.88
C TYR A 215 10.79 -4.41 -29.18
N LEU A 216 10.98 -4.83 -27.92
CA LEU A 216 12.27 -4.69 -27.23
C LEU A 216 13.32 -5.60 -27.88
N PHE A 217 12.93 -6.82 -28.27
CA PHE A 217 13.80 -7.74 -29.00
C PHE A 217 14.05 -7.22 -30.43
N GLU A 218 12.99 -6.77 -31.13
CA GLU A 218 13.14 -6.20 -32.46
C GLU A 218 14.11 -5.01 -32.49
N ILE A 219 14.00 -4.09 -31.51
CA ILE A 219 14.90 -2.95 -31.38
C ILE A 219 16.33 -3.42 -31.02
N SER A 220 16.47 -4.34 -30.06
CA SER A 220 17.80 -4.82 -29.65
C SER A 220 18.49 -5.63 -30.77
N ASP A 221 17.75 -6.42 -31.52
CA ASP A 221 18.26 -7.17 -32.65
C ASP A 221 18.73 -6.23 -33.80
N ALA A 222 17.94 -5.19 -34.09
CA ALA A 222 18.32 -4.16 -35.05
C ALA A 222 19.58 -3.40 -34.61
N ILE A 223 19.71 -3.06 -33.31
CA ILE A 223 20.93 -2.43 -32.77
C ILE A 223 22.14 -3.37 -32.90
N ASN A 224 21.99 -4.65 -32.57
CA ASN A 224 23.05 -5.64 -32.67
C ASN A 224 23.49 -5.88 -34.14
N ALA A 225 22.54 -5.78 -35.09
CA ALA A 225 22.81 -5.86 -36.51
C ALA A 225 23.37 -4.56 -37.09
N HIS A 226 23.58 -3.50 -36.29
CA HIS A 226 23.96 -2.15 -36.74
C HIS A 226 22.95 -1.53 -37.73
N ASP A 227 21.70 -1.97 -37.71
CA ASP A 227 20.63 -1.45 -38.58
C ASP A 227 19.86 -0.31 -37.81
N SER A 228 20.42 0.89 -37.93
CA SER A 228 19.84 2.09 -37.30
C SER A 228 18.51 2.48 -37.94
N VAL A 229 18.26 2.12 -39.19
CA VAL A 229 17.00 2.48 -39.89
C VAL A 229 15.84 1.71 -39.29
N THR A 230 15.93 0.38 -39.24
CA THR A 230 14.90 -0.48 -38.64
C THR A 230 14.64 -0.14 -37.16
N ALA A 231 15.69 0.14 -36.39
CA ALA A 231 15.53 0.54 -34.99
C ALA A 231 14.74 1.85 -34.83
N LEU A 232 15.03 2.87 -35.65
CA LEU A 232 14.34 4.16 -35.61
C LEU A 232 12.91 4.08 -36.16
N GLU A 233 12.68 3.29 -37.19
CA GLU A 233 11.31 3.05 -37.71
C GLU A 233 10.42 2.39 -36.67
N LYS A 234 10.94 1.40 -35.95
CA LYS A 234 10.18 0.75 -34.86
C LYS A 234 9.86 1.72 -33.70
N ILE A 235 10.80 2.58 -33.33
CA ILE A 235 10.55 3.63 -32.33
C ILE A 235 9.49 4.63 -32.83
N ALA A 236 9.52 5.00 -34.10
CA ALA A 236 8.54 5.89 -34.70
C ALA A 236 7.13 5.26 -34.71
N GLU A 237 7.03 3.96 -35.04
CA GLU A 237 5.79 3.18 -34.97
C GLU A 237 5.20 3.18 -33.55
N LEU A 238 6.00 2.86 -32.54
CA LEU A 238 5.59 2.86 -31.13
C LEU A 238 5.10 4.25 -30.67
N ARG A 239 5.76 5.32 -31.14
CA ARG A 239 5.32 6.69 -30.88
C ARG A 239 3.95 7.00 -31.48
N GLN A 240 3.69 6.53 -32.70
CA GLN A 240 2.35 6.68 -33.34
C GLN A 240 1.26 5.90 -32.56
N GLN A 241 1.61 4.78 -31.94
CA GLN A 241 0.74 4.01 -31.05
C GLN A 241 0.59 4.61 -29.64
N SER A 242 1.08 5.85 -29.44
CA SER A 242 1.01 6.59 -28.17
C SER A 242 1.75 5.94 -27.00
N VAL A 243 2.79 5.14 -27.28
CA VAL A 243 3.67 4.60 -26.23
C VAL A 243 4.50 5.72 -25.62
N ASP A 244 4.55 5.80 -24.29
CA ASP A 244 5.37 6.78 -23.57
C ASP A 244 6.86 6.49 -23.78
N MET A 245 7.58 7.46 -24.37
CA MET A 245 8.99 7.33 -24.68
C MET A 245 9.89 7.20 -23.43
N ARG A 246 9.51 7.81 -22.31
CA ARG A 246 10.23 7.64 -21.04
C ARG A 246 10.11 6.19 -20.55
N ARG A 247 8.91 5.63 -20.63
CA ARG A 247 8.64 4.23 -20.30
C ARG A 247 9.43 3.29 -21.21
N LEU A 248 9.45 3.54 -22.53
CA LEU A 248 10.22 2.77 -23.49
C LEU A 248 11.73 2.75 -23.13
N CYS A 249 12.30 3.90 -22.75
CA CYS A 249 13.71 3.96 -22.32
C CYS A 249 13.98 3.12 -21.07
N MET A 250 13.09 3.16 -20.08
CA MET A 250 13.23 2.35 -18.87
C MET A 250 13.11 0.85 -19.16
N GLU A 251 12.17 0.46 -20.03
CA GLU A 251 11.98 -0.93 -20.45
C GLU A 251 13.17 -1.45 -21.24
N LEU A 252 13.74 -0.66 -22.16
CA LEU A 252 14.98 -1.01 -22.89
C LEU A 252 16.17 -1.16 -21.94
N ALA A 253 16.35 -0.23 -20.99
CA ALA A 253 17.42 -0.35 -20.00
C ALA A 253 17.27 -1.63 -19.15
N GLY A 254 16.04 -1.96 -18.73
CA GLY A 254 15.73 -3.21 -18.04
C GLY A 254 15.98 -4.45 -18.89
N HIS A 255 15.64 -4.39 -20.18
CA HIS A 255 15.85 -5.48 -21.14
C HIS A 255 17.35 -5.77 -21.31
N TYR A 256 18.18 -4.76 -21.58
CA TYR A 256 19.62 -4.93 -21.68
C TYR A 256 20.26 -5.43 -20.38
N ARG A 257 19.82 -4.93 -19.22
CA ARG A 257 20.29 -5.48 -17.94
C ARG A 257 19.97 -6.98 -17.83
N ASN A 258 18.78 -7.41 -18.22
CA ASN A 258 18.39 -8.82 -18.17
C ASN A 258 19.21 -9.66 -19.16
N LEU A 259 19.45 -9.18 -20.37
CA LEU A 259 20.34 -9.84 -21.33
C LEU A 259 21.74 -10.03 -20.77
N MET A 260 22.30 -9.01 -20.09
CA MET A 260 23.62 -9.09 -19.44
C MET A 260 23.68 -10.10 -18.28
N LEU A 261 22.54 -10.39 -17.62
CA LEU A 261 22.48 -11.38 -16.54
C LEU A 261 22.29 -12.81 -17.07
N CYS A 262 21.81 -12.96 -18.30
CA CYS A 262 21.60 -14.26 -18.96
C CYS A 262 22.80 -14.70 -19.81
N ALA A 263 23.74 -13.79 -20.13
CA ALA A 263 24.97 -14.06 -20.85
C ALA A 263 26.09 -14.52 -19.91
#